data_61833cfca5be18512a5170d07915e9cb
#
_entry.id   61833cfca5be18512a5170d07915e9cb
#
_cell.length_a   1.000
_cell.length_b   1.000
_cell.length_c   1.000
_cell.angle_alpha   90.00
_cell.angle_beta   90.00
_cell.angle_gamma   90.00
#
_symmetry.space_group_name_H-M   'P 1'
#
loop_
_entity.id
_entity.type
_entity.pdbx_description
1 polymer ?
#
loop_
_entity_poly.entity_id
_entity_poly.type
_entity_poly.pdbx_seq_one_letter_code
_entity_poly.pdbx_strand_id
1 'polypeptide(L)'
;MVKHLLPQVRQYFKANLHTHTTISDGRLTPEEVKAEYMARGYQIVAFTDHEVCVPHPELAEENFLPLTGCELSFNSWEEEKFLRKAYHLCCIAKTPENRWQVYDPAYKGGNAYLYADSIVCDGYETRGYSLEQVNDVIARTNAHGFLVAYNHPTWSLQEYEDYAGLQGLWAMEVYNNHCHRIGYDDNNSHIYQTMLKLGNRFFPLATDDFHRLQEHNFIAGGWIMVGAEKLDYPSVIAALETGDFYASTGPVIHSLDLEGTVLKLRCSGVRSVKVFTQSRHATELMHYDGTLLEEAEFDLAPWLDCWKENGKENEAFIRLMLIDEHGNNAYTRAYWYDELV
;
A
#
# COMPACT_ATOMS: atom_id res chain seq x y z
N MET A 1 -6.71 16.01 -26.01
CA MET A 1 -6.99 14.59 -25.68
C MET A 1 -7.03 14.51 -24.16
N VAL A 2 -8.03 13.85 -23.59
CA VAL A 2 -8.08 13.62 -22.13
C VAL A 2 -7.33 12.34 -21.82
N LYS A 3 -6.44 12.37 -20.84
CA LYS A 3 -5.74 11.21 -20.31
C LYS A 3 -6.28 10.93 -18.91
N HIS A 4 -6.80 9.73 -18.68
CA HIS A 4 -7.31 9.32 -17.38
C HIS A 4 -6.16 8.78 -16.53
N LEU A 5 -5.83 9.49 -15.45
CA LEU A 5 -4.76 9.12 -14.52
C LEU A 5 -5.24 8.12 -13.46
N LEU A 6 -6.55 8.07 -13.21
CA LEU A 6 -7.24 6.97 -12.57
C LEU A 6 -8.16 6.30 -13.58
N PRO A 7 -8.29 4.96 -13.57
CA PRO A 7 -9.06 4.25 -14.58
C PRO A 7 -10.55 4.60 -14.52
N GLN A 8 -11.18 4.73 -15.68
CA GLN A 8 -12.62 4.86 -15.80
C GLN A 8 -13.27 3.46 -15.82
N VAL A 9 -13.52 2.92 -14.65
CA VAL A 9 -14.16 1.62 -14.46
C VAL A 9 -15.62 1.79 -13.99
N ARG A 10 -16.40 0.72 -14.13
CA ARG A 10 -17.79 0.73 -13.68
C ARG A 10 -17.93 0.97 -12.18
N GLN A 11 -16.99 0.41 -11.40
CA GLN A 11 -16.88 0.64 -9.95
C GLN A 11 -15.48 0.40 -9.47
N TYR A 12 -15.14 1.04 -8.35
CA TYR A 12 -13.93 0.75 -7.58
C TYR A 12 -14.25 -0.25 -6.47
N PHE A 13 -13.34 -1.19 -6.24
CA PHE A 13 -13.45 -2.18 -5.17
C PHE A 13 -12.60 -1.76 -3.96
N LYS A 14 -13.23 -1.74 -2.79
CA LYS A 14 -12.55 -1.42 -1.54
C LYS A 14 -11.74 -2.61 -1.06
N ALA A 15 -10.45 -2.41 -0.81
CA ALA A 15 -9.51 -3.48 -0.46
C ALA A 15 -8.70 -3.16 0.78
N ASN A 16 -8.43 -4.18 1.60
CA ASN A 16 -7.39 -4.16 2.63
C ASN A 16 -6.33 -5.21 2.31
N LEU A 17 -5.05 -4.79 2.30
CA LEU A 17 -3.95 -5.65 1.86
C LEU A 17 -2.99 -6.07 2.97
N HIS A 18 -3.37 -5.86 4.25
CA HIS A 18 -2.59 -6.28 5.41
C HIS A 18 -3.51 -6.74 6.54
N THR A 19 -3.55 -8.04 6.79
CA THR A 19 -4.51 -8.66 7.71
C THR A 19 -3.97 -9.96 8.27
N HIS A 20 -4.11 -10.13 9.59
CA HIS A 20 -3.72 -11.34 10.32
C HIS A 20 -4.93 -12.09 10.84
N THR A 21 -4.81 -13.42 10.87
CA THR A 21 -5.86 -14.33 11.34
C THR A 21 -5.34 -15.26 12.44
N THR A 22 -6.16 -16.21 12.89
CA THR A 22 -5.73 -17.27 13.82
C THR A 22 -4.68 -18.21 13.23
N ILE A 23 -4.34 -18.06 11.95
CA ILE A 23 -3.23 -18.77 11.31
C ILE A 23 -1.89 -18.30 11.85
N SER A 24 -1.76 -17.00 12.17
CA SER A 24 -0.57 -16.46 12.86
C SER A 24 -0.92 -15.94 14.26
N ASP A 25 -1.08 -14.67 14.45
CA ASP A 25 -1.30 -14.02 15.75
C ASP A 25 -2.57 -13.17 15.82
N GLY A 26 -3.36 -13.16 14.75
CA GLY A 26 -4.71 -12.61 14.73
C GLY A 26 -5.66 -13.38 15.65
N ARG A 27 -6.81 -12.79 15.98
CA ARG A 27 -7.79 -13.35 16.91
C ARG A 27 -9.04 -13.90 16.24
N LEU A 28 -9.24 -13.61 14.97
CA LEU A 28 -10.38 -14.09 14.19
C LEU A 28 -9.92 -15.12 13.16
N THR A 29 -10.79 -16.09 12.86
CA THR A 29 -10.56 -17.02 11.76
C THR A 29 -10.64 -16.28 10.41
N PRO A 30 -10.12 -16.85 9.32
CA PRO A 30 -10.26 -16.24 7.98
C PRO A 30 -11.73 -15.95 7.61
N GLU A 31 -12.66 -16.82 7.97
CA GLU A 31 -14.10 -16.64 7.73
C GLU A 31 -14.68 -15.46 8.53
N GLU A 32 -14.30 -15.34 9.80
CA GLU A 32 -14.71 -14.23 10.65
C GLU A 32 -14.13 -12.90 10.14
N VAL A 33 -12.85 -12.88 9.73
CA VAL A 33 -12.21 -11.73 9.10
C VAL A 33 -12.96 -11.31 7.85
N LYS A 34 -13.27 -12.26 6.94
CA LYS A 34 -14.11 -11.99 5.77
C LYS A 34 -15.43 -11.32 6.15
N ALA A 35 -16.16 -11.90 7.11
CA ALA A 35 -17.46 -11.37 7.53
C ALA A 35 -17.36 -9.94 8.07
N GLU A 36 -16.33 -9.64 8.87
CA GLU A 36 -16.09 -8.31 9.42
C GLU A 36 -15.76 -7.27 8.36
N TYR A 37 -14.94 -7.60 7.36
CA TYR A 37 -14.60 -6.71 6.26
C TYR A 37 -15.77 -6.50 5.30
N MET A 38 -16.50 -7.55 4.94
CA MET A 38 -17.70 -7.45 4.10
C MET A 38 -18.78 -6.56 4.74
N ALA A 39 -19.00 -6.68 6.06
CA ALA A 39 -19.92 -5.83 6.81
C ALA A 39 -19.56 -4.33 6.76
N ARG A 40 -18.29 -4.00 6.40
CA ARG A 40 -17.77 -2.63 6.25
C ARG A 40 -17.55 -2.22 4.78
N GLY A 41 -18.12 -2.99 3.86
CA GLY A 41 -18.13 -2.67 2.43
C GLY A 41 -16.84 -3.00 1.69
N TYR A 42 -15.97 -3.84 2.25
CA TYR A 42 -14.80 -4.34 1.53
C TYR A 42 -15.17 -5.53 0.64
N GLN A 43 -14.58 -5.55 -0.55
CA GLN A 43 -14.71 -6.64 -1.51
C GLN A 43 -13.42 -7.44 -1.68
N ILE A 44 -12.28 -6.88 -1.26
CA ILE A 44 -10.97 -7.52 -1.41
C ILE A 44 -10.25 -7.49 -0.05
N VAL A 45 -9.75 -8.64 0.37
CA VAL A 45 -8.87 -8.75 1.55
C VAL A 45 -7.71 -9.66 1.22
N ALA A 46 -6.48 -9.19 1.45
CA ALA A 46 -5.30 -10.04 1.44
C ALA A 46 -5.08 -10.63 2.83
N PHE A 47 -5.00 -11.94 2.90
CA PHE A 47 -4.64 -12.67 4.11
C PHE A 47 -3.12 -12.77 4.17
N THR A 48 -2.51 -12.01 5.06
CA THR A 48 -1.05 -11.81 5.14
C THR A 48 -0.51 -12.27 6.49
N ASP A 49 -0.96 -13.42 6.96
CA ASP A 49 -0.49 -14.02 8.19
C ASP A 49 1.04 -14.10 8.24
N HIS A 50 1.61 -13.90 9.43
CA HIS A 50 3.06 -13.91 9.62
C HIS A 50 3.69 -15.20 9.13
N GLU A 51 4.69 -15.09 8.26
CA GLU A 51 5.60 -16.16 7.84
C GLU A 51 4.93 -17.34 7.14
N VAL A 52 3.65 -17.22 6.73
CA VAL A 52 2.95 -18.32 6.08
C VAL A 52 1.97 -17.82 5.02
N CYS A 53 2.08 -18.42 3.83
CA CYS A 53 1.23 -18.10 2.68
C CYS A 53 0.16 -19.19 2.56
N VAL A 54 -1.04 -18.94 3.08
CA VAL A 54 -2.17 -19.87 3.02
C VAL A 54 -3.25 -19.33 2.10
N PRO A 55 -3.53 -19.98 0.95
CA PRO A 55 -4.64 -19.62 0.09
C PRO A 55 -6.00 -19.92 0.72
N HIS A 56 -6.99 -19.07 0.46
CA HIS A 56 -8.36 -19.21 0.92
C HIS A 56 -9.38 -19.17 -0.24
N PRO A 57 -9.27 -20.06 -1.26
CA PRO A 57 -10.19 -20.05 -2.38
C PRO A 57 -11.64 -20.32 -1.98
N GLU A 58 -11.86 -21.02 -0.86
CA GLU A 58 -13.16 -21.33 -0.30
C GLU A 58 -13.92 -20.08 0.19
N LEU A 59 -13.21 -18.99 0.46
CA LEU A 59 -13.80 -17.73 0.90
C LEU A 59 -14.29 -16.85 -0.27
N ALA A 60 -13.92 -17.18 -1.51
CA ALA A 60 -14.32 -16.40 -2.68
C ALA A 60 -15.82 -16.45 -2.92
N GLU A 61 -16.43 -15.29 -3.17
CA GLU A 61 -17.85 -15.13 -3.50
C GLU A 61 -18.00 -14.08 -4.62
N GLU A 62 -19.21 -13.94 -5.18
CA GLU A 62 -19.50 -12.96 -6.22
C GLU A 62 -19.07 -11.52 -5.85
N ASN A 63 -19.16 -11.18 -4.57
CA ASN A 63 -18.87 -9.86 -4.01
C ASN A 63 -17.68 -9.84 -3.03
N PHE A 64 -16.88 -10.91 -2.98
CA PHE A 64 -15.68 -10.97 -2.14
C PHE A 64 -14.57 -11.80 -2.78
N LEU A 65 -13.37 -11.21 -2.84
CA LEU A 65 -12.16 -11.82 -3.36
C LEU A 65 -11.08 -11.88 -2.27
N PRO A 66 -10.71 -13.08 -1.78
CA PRO A 66 -9.53 -13.26 -0.94
C PRO A 66 -8.26 -13.22 -1.80
N LEU A 67 -7.27 -12.43 -1.41
CA LEU A 67 -5.93 -12.49 -1.99
C LEU A 67 -5.02 -13.30 -1.08
N THR A 68 -4.21 -14.16 -1.71
CA THR A 68 -3.19 -14.96 -1.02
C THR A 68 -1.98 -14.11 -0.74
N GLY A 69 -1.45 -14.15 0.49
CA GLY A 69 -0.25 -13.44 0.85
C GLY A 69 0.37 -13.93 2.16
N CYS A 70 1.45 -13.30 2.56
CA CYS A 70 2.07 -13.45 3.86
C CYS A 70 2.82 -12.18 4.24
N GLU A 71 3.08 -11.97 5.52
CA GLU A 71 3.98 -10.95 6.01
C GLU A 71 5.28 -11.58 6.50
N LEU A 72 6.42 -11.14 5.93
CA LEU A 72 7.77 -11.56 6.32
C LEU A 72 8.37 -10.56 7.29
N SER A 73 9.08 -11.04 8.33
CA SER A 73 9.71 -10.21 9.36
C SER A 73 11.22 -10.40 9.41
N PHE A 74 11.96 -9.29 9.53
CA PHE A 74 13.41 -9.25 9.71
C PHE A 74 13.73 -8.35 10.89
N ASN A 75 14.29 -8.91 11.96
CA ASN A 75 14.53 -8.18 13.20
C ASN A 75 16.01 -7.98 13.47
N SER A 76 16.37 -6.81 14.01
CA SER A 76 17.71 -6.54 14.53
C SER A 76 17.89 -7.19 15.90
N TRP A 77 18.13 -8.52 15.92
CA TRP A 77 18.17 -9.32 17.14
C TRP A 77 19.30 -8.94 18.11
N GLU A 78 20.31 -8.21 17.65
CA GLU A 78 21.42 -7.73 18.45
C GLU A 78 21.03 -6.55 19.36
N GLU A 79 19.91 -5.89 19.04
CA GLU A 79 19.38 -4.77 19.81
C GLU A 79 18.55 -5.25 21.01
N GLU A 80 18.45 -4.41 22.05
CA GLU A 80 17.53 -4.64 23.14
C GLU A 80 16.08 -4.67 22.64
N LYS A 81 15.25 -5.53 23.23
CA LYS A 81 13.91 -5.83 22.71
C LYS A 81 13.08 -4.59 22.35
N PHE A 82 13.15 -3.53 23.14
CA PHE A 82 12.37 -2.29 22.92
C PHE A 82 13.02 -1.30 21.94
N LEU A 83 14.24 -1.57 21.48
CA LEU A 83 14.96 -0.80 20.45
C LEU A 83 15.12 -1.57 19.14
N ARG A 84 14.55 -2.77 19.04
CA ARG A 84 14.68 -3.58 17.84
C ARG A 84 14.00 -2.92 16.67
N LYS A 85 14.76 -2.69 15.64
CA LYS A 85 14.24 -2.35 14.32
C LYS A 85 13.72 -3.61 13.64
N ALA A 86 12.72 -3.45 12.79
CA ALA A 86 12.18 -4.54 11.99
C ALA A 86 11.91 -4.08 10.55
N TYR A 87 12.19 -4.93 9.55
CA TYR A 87 11.51 -4.83 8.27
C TYR A 87 10.34 -5.80 8.28
N HIS A 88 9.17 -5.30 7.95
CA HIS A 88 8.00 -6.11 7.66
C HIS A 88 7.61 -5.91 6.19
N LEU A 89 7.41 -7.02 5.49
CA LEU A 89 7.11 -7.03 4.07
C LEU A 89 5.86 -7.86 3.80
N CYS A 90 4.76 -7.24 3.39
CA CYS A 90 3.62 -7.97 2.84
C CYS A 90 3.94 -8.43 1.42
N CYS A 91 3.76 -9.71 1.18
CA CYS A 91 3.97 -10.37 -0.10
C CYS A 91 2.62 -10.87 -0.62
N ILE A 92 2.09 -10.24 -1.68
CA ILE A 92 0.80 -10.60 -2.28
C ILE A 92 1.04 -11.46 -3.50
N ALA A 93 0.51 -12.67 -3.50
CA ALA A 93 0.66 -13.61 -4.61
C ALA A 93 -0.06 -13.11 -5.87
N LYS A 94 0.57 -13.23 -7.03
CA LYS A 94 -0.04 -12.86 -8.34
C LYS A 94 -1.02 -13.92 -8.85
N THR A 95 -1.02 -15.11 -8.26
CA THR A 95 -2.00 -16.17 -8.52
C THR A 95 -2.53 -16.74 -7.22
N PRO A 96 -3.82 -17.14 -7.14
CA PRO A 96 -4.44 -17.53 -5.88
C PRO A 96 -3.84 -18.80 -5.26
N GLU A 97 -3.24 -19.69 -6.05
CA GLU A 97 -2.66 -20.95 -5.59
C GLU A 97 -1.19 -20.84 -5.17
N ASN A 98 -0.56 -19.68 -5.39
CA ASN A 98 0.86 -19.52 -5.07
C ASN A 98 1.08 -19.49 -3.56
N ARG A 99 1.77 -20.51 -3.04
CA ARG A 99 2.08 -20.71 -1.62
C ARG A 99 3.58 -20.65 -1.36
N TRP A 100 4.35 -20.17 -2.33
CA TRP A 100 5.79 -20.07 -2.16
C TRP A 100 6.14 -18.99 -1.14
N GLN A 101 7.15 -19.24 -0.35
CA GLN A 101 7.79 -18.25 0.50
C GLN A 101 9.30 -18.53 0.60
N VAL A 102 10.06 -17.51 0.94
CA VAL A 102 11.53 -17.58 0.95
C VAL A 102 12.08 -18.37 2.12
N TYR A 103 11.38 -18.42 3.25
CA TYR A 103 11.87 -19.04 4.47
C TYR A 103 11.22 -20.38 4.80
N ASP A 104 11.96 -21.22 5.53
CA ASP A 104 11.46 -22.46 6.07
C ASP A 104 10.33 -22.18 7.09
N PRO A 105 9.18 -22.86 6.98
CA PRO A 105 8.07 -22.78 7.94
C PRO A 105 8.43 -23.19 9.35
N ALA A 106 9.53 -23.90 9.57
CA ALA A 106 10.04 -24.18 10.90
C ALA A 106 10.44 -22.91 11.68
N TYR A 107 10.56 -21.76 11.00
CA TYR A 107 10.71 -20.48 11.67
C TYR A 107 9.40 -20.11 12.38
N LYS A 108 9.48 -19.97 13.70
CA LYS A 108 8.33 -19.84 14.58
C LYS A 108 7.89 -18.38 14.71
N GLY A 109 7.03 -17.91 13.79
CA GLY A 109 6.24 -16.70 13.99
C GLY A 109 4.79 -17.12 14.31
N GLY A 110 4.26 -16.73 15.48
CA GLY A 110 2.89 -17.08 15.85
C GLY A 110 2.59 -18.58 15.73
N ASN A 111 1.53 -18.92 14.98
CA ASN A 111 1.10 -20.30 14.71
C ASN A 111 1.54 -20.84 13.34
N ALA A 112 2.40 -20.09 12.61
CA ALA A 112 2.76 -20.43 11.24
C ALA A 112 3.33 -21.85 11.07
N TYR A 113 4.07 -22.35 12.08
CA TYR A 113 4.61 -23.70 12.07
C TYR A 113 3.55 -24.83 11.98
N LEU A 114 2.30 -24.54 12.34
CA LEU A 114 1.18 -25.49 12.22
C LEU A 114 0.72 -25.68 10.77
N TYR A 115 1.10 -24.76 9.89
CA TYR A 115 0.71 -24.74 8.48
C TYR A 115 1.89 -25.05 7.55
N ALA A 116 3.00 -25.56 8.10
CA ALA A 116 4.23 -25.85 7.37
C ALA A 116 4.02 -26.69 6.10
N ASP A 117 3.13 -27.68 6.16
CA ASP A 117 2.83 -28.57 5.03
C ASP A 117 2.01 -27.88 3.92
N SER A 118 1.48 -26.68 4.17
CA SER A 118 0.65 -25.94 3.23
C SER A 118 1.45 -24.98 2.32
N ILE A 119 2.73 -24.79 2.59
CA ILE A 119 3.60 -23.84 1.87
C ILE A 119 4.69 -24.55 1.08
N VAL A 120 5.29 -23.81 0.15
CA VAL A 120 6.48 -24.22 -0.62
C VAL A 120 7.58 -23.20 -0.30
N CYS A 121 8.80 -23.68 0.03
CA CYS A 121 9.92 -22.80 0.33
C CYS A 121 11.21 -23.27 -0.34
N ASP A 122 12.16 -22.34 -0.49
CA ASP A 122 13.51 -22.62 -1.04
C ASP A 122 14.48 -23.14 0.01
N GLY A 123 14.07 -23.19 1.30
CA GLY A 123 14.98 -23.52 2.39
C GLY A 123 16.01 -22.43 2.67
N TYR A 124 15.69 -21.17 2.43
CA TYR A 124 16.57 -20.04 2.71
C TYR A 124 16.70 -19.84 4.23
N GLU A 125 17.87 -20.10 4.77
CA GLU A 125 18.09 -20.16 6.22
C GLU A 125 18.52 -18.82 6.85
N THR A 126 18.99 -17.86 6.03
CA THR A 126 19.64 -16.66 6.57
C THR A 126 18.64 -15.51 6.73
N ARG A 127 18.31 -15.17 7.98
CA ARG A 127 17.54 -13.99 8.35
C ARG A 127 18.43 -13.01 9.07
N GLY A 128 18.78 -11.92 8.43
CA GLY A 128 19.50 -10.82 9.04
C GLY A 128 18.82 -9.50 8.77
N TYR A 129 19.09 -8.53 9.64
CA TYR A 129 18.66 -7.15 9.47
C TYR A 129 19.73 -6.37 8.68
N SER A 130 19.83 -6.60 7.39
CA SER A 130 20.67 -5.79 6.51
C SER A 130 19.96 -5.52 5.18
N LEU A 131 20.23 -4.37 4.58
CA LEU A 131 19.69 -3.99 3.28
C LEU A 131 19.99 -5.03 2.19
N GLU A 132 21.19 -5.62 2.22
CA GLU A 132 21.60 -6.65 1.26
C GLU A 132 20.67 -7.87 1.33
N GLN A 133 20.47 -8.39 2.54
CA GLN A 133 19.61 -9.58 2.76
C GLN A 133 18.14 -9.28 2.46
N VAL A 134 17.63 -8.12 2.89
CA VAL A 134 16.25 -7.72 2.63
C VAL A 134 16.02 -7.54 1.12
N ASN A 135 16.93 -6.90 0.40
CA ASN A 135 16.86 -6.76 -1.05
C ASN A 135 16.95 -8.11 -1.78
N ASP A 136 17.77 -9.05 -1.32
CA ASP A 136 17.82 -10.41 -1.88
C ASP A 136 16.46 -11.12 -1.71
N VAL A 137 15.85 -11.02 -0.53
CA VAL A 137 14.50 -11.57 -0.29
C VAL A 137 13.44 -10.92 -1.15
N ILE A 138 13.44 -9.59 -1.28
CA ILE A 138 12.51 -8.88 -2.18
C ILE A 138 12.67 -9.39 -3.62
N ALA A 139 13.91 -9.51 -4.11
CA ALA A 139 14.19 -9.97 -5.47
C ALA A 139 13.69 -11.42 -5.69
N ARG A 140 13.95 -12.32 -4.75
CA ARG A 140 13.48 -13.73 -4.80
C ARG A 140 11.96 -13.81 -4.78
N THR A 141 11.32 -13.08 -3.88
CA THR A 141 9.86 -13.05 -3.73
C THR A 141 9.20 -12.54 -5.01
N ASN A 142 9.73 -11.46 -5.61
CA ASN A 142 9.27 -10.96 -6.90
C ASN A 142 9.44 -12.01 -8.03
N ALA A 143 10.59 -12.70 -8.07
CA ALA A 143 10.85 -13.74 -9.07
C ALA A 143 9.89 -14.93 -8.98
N HIS A 144 9.34 -15.20 -7.81
CA HIS A 144 8.36 -16.26 -7.56
C HIS A 144 6.90 -15.78 -7.68
N GLY A 145 6.68 -14.61 -8.28
CA GLY A 145 5.34 -14.15 -8.65
C GLY A 145 4.57 -13.50 -7.51
N PHE A 146 5.23 -12.68 -6.71
CA PHE A 146 4.59 -11.84 -5.69
C PHE A 146 4.76 -10.35 -5.99
N LEU A 147 3.89 -9.53 -5.40
CA LEU A 147 4.03 -8.10 -5.23
C LEU A 147 4.50 -7.86 -3.80
N VAL A 148 5.61 -7.15 -3.61
CA VAL A 148 6.19 -6.94 -2.28
C VAL A 148 5.96 -5.51 -1.82
N ALA A 149 5.29 -5.35 -0.69
CA ALA A 149 5.03 -4.07 -0.03
C ALA A 149 5.88 -3.92 1.23
N TYR A 150 6.32 -2.69 1.49
CA TYR A 150 7.05 -2.28 2.67
C TYR A 150 6.09 -1.70 3.72
N ASN A 151 6.06 -2.30 4.91
CA ASN A 151 5.05 -2.02 5.92
C ASN A 151 5.57 -1.08 7.02
N HIS A 152 4.68 -0.26 7.57
CA HIS A 152 4.75 0.55 8.81
C HIS A 152 6.17 0.92 9.32
N PRO A 153 6.98 1.65 8.54
CA PRO A 153 8.36 1.96 8.89
C PRO A 153 8.53 2.74 10.19
N THR A 154 7.58 3.59 10.56
CA THR A 154 7.63 4.37 11.81
C THR A 154 7.49 3.46 13.04
N TRP A 155 6.54 2.53 13.04
CA TRP A 155 6.42 1.54 14.11
C TRP A 155 7.67 0.66 14.19
N SER A 156 8.25 0.34 13.05
CA SER A 156 9.44 -0.49 12.89
C SER A 156 10.73 0.19 13.32
N LEU A 157 10.66 1.43 13.83
CA LEU A 157 11.80 2.26 14.27
C LEU A 157 12.84 2.49 13.17
N GLN A 158 12.42 2.52 11.90
CA GLN A 158 13.31 2.64 10.75
C GLN A 158 13.60 4.11 10.41
N GLU A 159 14.86 4.36 10.13
CA GLU A 159 15.41 5.66 9.75
C GLU A 159 15.84 5.65 8.28
N TYR A 160 16.31 6.80 7.78
CA TYR A 160 16.72 6.97 6.39
C TYR A 160 17.67 5.88 5.89
N GLU A 161 18.64 5.48 6.70
CA GLU A 161 19.64 4.47 6.35
C GLU A 161 19.03 3.09 6.14
N ASP A 162 17.90 2.80 6.79
CA ASP A 162 17.23 1.51 6.70
C ASP A 162 16.42 1.41 5.38
N TYR A 163 15.75 2.48 4.95
CA TYR A 163 14.85 2.40 3.79
C TYR A 163 15.40 2.99 2.49
N ALA A 164 16.42 3.86 2.55
CA ALA A 164 16.91 4.54 1.34
C ALA A 164 17.50 3.60 0.28
N GLY A 165 18.00 2.44 0.71
CA GLY A 165 18.61 1.44 -0.16
C GLY A 165 17.69 0.27 -0.53
N LEU A 166 16.41 0.28 -0.15
CA LEU A 166 15.47 -0.76 -0.54
C LEU A 166 15.20 -0.72 -2.05
N GLN A 167 15.12 -1.88 -2.68
CA GLN A 167 14.95 -2.02 -4.12
C GLN A 167 13.89 -3.09 -4.44
N GLY A 168 13.20 -2.91 -5.58
CA GLY A 168 12.25 -3.89 -6.08
C GLY A 168 10.92 -3.94 -5.34
N LEU A 169 10.63 -2.99 -4.48
CA LEU A 169 9.32 -2.85 -3.86
C LEU A 169 8.25 -2.47 -4.89
N TRP A 170 7.09 -3.11 -4.78
CA TRP A 170 5.88 -2.75 -5.51
C TRP A 170 5.12 -1.60 -4.86
N ALA A 171 5.06 -1.58 -3.53
CA ALA A 171 4.31 -0.57 -2.78
C ALA A 171 4.90 -0.34 -1.38
N MET A 172 4.35 0.64 -0.67
CA MET A 172 4.66 0.91 0.72
C MET A 172 3.42 1.42 1.46
N GLU A 173 3.29 1.08 2.73
CA GLU A 173 2.26 1.65 3.60
C GLU A 173 2.57 3.12 3.91
N VAL A 174 1.75 4.01 3.36
CA VAL A 174 1.74 5.43 3.76
C VAL A 174 0.88 5.65 5.01
N TYR A 175 0.03 4.68 5.34
CA TYR A 175 -0.78 4.66 6.55
C TYR A 175 -1.05 3.23 6.99
N ASN A 176 -0.83 2.95 8.28
CA ASN A 176 -1.18 1.69 8.94
C ASN A 176 -2.08 1.97 10.14
N ASN A 177 -3.32 1.45 10.10
CA ASN A 177 -4.33 1.76 11.10
C ASN A 177 -4.01 1.16 12.47
N HIS A 178 -3.47 -0.06 12.52
CA HIS A 178 -3.08 -0.69 13.79
C HIS A 178 -2.05 0.16 14.53
N CYS A 179 -0.96 0.49 13.83
CA CYS A 179 0.11 1.30 14.39
C CYS A 179 -0.39 2.67 14.85
N HIS A 180 -1.23 3.33 14.04
CA HIS A 180 -1.86 4.59 14.40
C HIS A 180 -2.71 4.48 15.68
N ARG A 181 -3.54 3.42 15.80
CA ARG A 181 -4.45 3.21 16.95
C ARG A 181 -3.71 2.87 18.24
N ILE A 182 -2.55 2.26 18.18
CA ILE A 182 -1.72 2.01 19.37
C ILE A 182 -0.81 3.17 19.75
N GLY A 183 -0.88 4.30 19.01
CA GLY A 183 -0.27 5.58 19.41
C GLY A 183 0.94 6.03 18.60
N TYR A 184 1.26 5.37 17.49
CA TYR A 184 2.29 5.85 16.56
C TYR A 184 1.70 6.89 15.60
N ASP A 185 2.51 7.88 15.21
CA ASP A 185 2.20 8.76 14.08
C ASP A 185 2.55 8.04 12.78
N ASP A 186 1.74 7.06 12.42
CA ASP A 186 2.02 6.19 11.27
C ASP A 186 1.43 6.75 9.96
N ASN A 187 1.65 8.06 9.73
CA ASN A 187 1.47 8.71 8.45
C ASN A 187 2.84 8.86 7.76
N ASN A 188 3.21 7.84 7.00
CA ASN A 188 4.52 7.71 6.37
C ASN A 188 4.63 8.44 5.02
N SER A 189 3.75 9.41 4.75
CA SER A 189 3.71 10.16 3.48
C SER A 189 5.05 10.85 3.15
N HIS A 190 5.84 11.27 4.16
CA HIS A 190 7.15 11.86 3.95
C HIS A 190 8.24 10.83 3.61
N ILE A 191 8.18 9.62 4.16
CA ILE A 191 9.07 8.50 3.81
C ILE A 191 8.79 8.09 2.37
N TYR A 192 7.51 7.92 2.00
CA TYR A 192 7.09 7.66 0.62
C TYR A 192 7.63 8.72 -0.35
N GLN A 193 7.47 10.01 -0.02
CA GLN A 193 8.01 11.11 -0.81
C GLN A 193 9.54 11.05 -0.95
N THR A 194 10.24 10.67 0.10
CA THR A 194 11.71 10.53 0.09
C THR A 194 12.13 9.39 -0.82
N MET A 195 11.49 8.23 -0.71
CA MET A 195 11.81 7.06 -1.54
C MET A 195 11.49 7.30 -3.02
N LEU A 196 10.40 8.03 -3.35
CA LEU A 196 10.13 8.46 -4.72
C LEU A 196 11.26 9.35 -5.28
N LYS A 197 11.77 10.29 -4.48
CA LYS A 197 12.91 11.15 -4.87
C LYS A 197 14.23 10.36 -5.07
N LEU A 198 14.36 9.22 -4.44
CA LEU A 198 15.48 8.29 -4.66
C LEU A 198 15.31 7.43 -5.91
N GLY A 199 14.23 7.63 -6.67
CA GLY A 199 13.98 6.97 -7.96
C GLY A 199 13.11 5.72 -7.87
N ASN A 200 12.56 5.38 -6.69
CA ASN A 200 11.62 4.26 -6.58
C ASN A 200 10.30 4.61 -7.28
N ARG A 201 9.86 3.75 -8.21
CA ARG A 201 8.55 3.85 -8.87
C ARG A 201 7.63 2.80 -8.27
N PHE A 202 6.96 3.12 -7.19
CA PHE A 202 6.11 2.22 -6.40
C PHE A 202 4.88 2.94 -5.86
N PHE A 203 3.96 2.22 -5.23
CA PHE A 203 2.61 2.70 -4.95
C PHE A 203 2.35 2.92 -3.45
N PRO A 204 1.45 3.86 -3.07
CA PRO A 204 1.07 4.06 -1.68
C PRO A 204 -0.05 3.10 -1.28
N LEU A 205 0.05 2.50 -0.10
CA LEU A 205 -1.01 1.72 0.52
C LEU A 205 -1.48 2.37 1.82
N ALA A 206 -2.78 2.30 2.08
CA ALA A 206 -3.35 2.47 3.41
C ALA A 206 -3.97 1.14 3.81
N THR A 207 -3.65 0.65 5.00
CA THR A 207 -4.02 -0.69 5.45
C THR A 207 -4.49 -0.69 6.89
N ASP A 208 -5.05 -1.80 7.34
CA ASP A 208 -5.46 -1.96 8.72
C ASP A 208 -4.43 -2.68 9.60
N ASP A 209 -3.65 -3.60 9.02
CA ASP A 209 -2.78 -4.49 9.81
C ASP A 209 -3.59 -5.16 10.94
N PHE A 210 -4.72 -5.74 10.51
CA PHE A 210 -5.77 -6.16 11.42
C PHE A 210 -5.39 -7.44 12.16
N HIS A 211 -5.45 -7.41 13.51
CA HIS A 211 -5.19 -8.57 14.36
C HIS A 211 -6.41 -8.95 15.23
N ARG A 212 -7.25 -7.96 15.59
CA ARG A 212 -8.33 -8.21 16.55
C ARG A 212 -9.39 -7.11 16.55
N LEU A 213 -10.61 -7.48 16.89
CA LEU A 213 -11.65 -6.52 17.27
C LEU A 213 -11.42 -6.11 18.74
N GLN A 214 -11.20 -4.84 18.97
CA GLN A 214 -11.15 -4.24 20.30
C GLN A 214 -11.84 -2.89 20.28
N GLU A 215 -11.95 -2.24 21.47
CA GLU A 215 -12.64 -0.97 21.72
C GLU A 215 -12.20 0.19 20.81
N HIS A 216 -11.11 0.08 20.08
CA HIS A 216 -10.47 1.13 19.31
C HIS A 216 -10.58 1.02 17.78
N ASN A 217 -11.50 0.23 17.25
CA ASN A 217 -11.70 0.10 15.78
C ASN A 217 -10.40 -0.14 14.99
N PHE A 218 -9.70 -1.24 15.27
CA PHE A 218 -8.53 -1.65 14.50
C PHE A 218 -8.85 -2.13 13.08
N ILE A 219 -10.08 -1.99 12.63
CA ILE A 219 -10.56 -2.39 11.31
C ILE A 219 -11.21 -1.22 10.59
N ALA A 220 -11.06 -1.18 9.27
CA ALA A 220 -11.65 -0.18 8.38
C ALA A 220 -11.14 1.26 8.60
N GLY A 221 -9.90 1.43 9.09
CA GLY A 221 -9.26 2.74 9.21
C GLY A 221 -8.40 3.12 8.02
N GLY A 222 -7.90 2.13 7.25
CA GLY A 222 -7.14 2.35 6.03
C GLY A 222 -7.56 1.36 4.93
N TRP A 223 -7.59 1.81 3.66
CA TRP A 223 -7.92 0.97 2.52
C TRP A 223 -7.33 1.52 1.23
N ILE A 224 -7.34 0.69 0.19
CA ILE A 224 -7.18 1.16 -1.18
C ILE A 224 -8.49 0.98 -1.95
N MET A 225 -8.71 1.85 -2.93
CA MET A 225 -9.82 1.74 -3.88
C MET A 225 -9.25 1.26 -5.22
N VAL A 226 -9.54 0.01 -5.58
CA VAL A 226 -8.97 -0.67 -6.75
C VAL A 226 -9.90 -0.51 -7.94
N GLY A 227 -9.40 0.09 -9.01
CA GLY A 227 -10.10 0.27 -10.28
C GLY A 227 -9.89 -0.92 -11.20
N ALA A 228 -10.60 -2.02 -10.99
CA ALA A 228 -10.52 -3.21 -11.83
C ALA A 228 -11.81 -3.41 -12.64
N GLU A 229 -11.71 -4.00 -13.83
CA GLU A 229 -12.87 -4.28 -14.70
C GLU A 229 -13.85 -5.29 -14.08
N LYS A 230 -13.32 -6.23 -13.29
CA LYS A 230 -14.06 -7.29 -12.61
C LYS A 230 -13.48 -7.58 -11.24
N LEU A 231 -14.32 -8.12 -10.37
CA LEU A 231 -13.87 -8.66 -9.08
C LEU A 231 -13.41 -10.12 -9.28
N ASP A 232 -12.30 -10.29 -9.99
CA ASP A 232 -11.61 -11.57 -10.11
C ASP A 232 -10.11 -11.40 -9.91
N TYR A 233 -9.45 -12.49 -9.58
CA TYR A 233 -8.03 -12.46 -9.19
C TYR A 233 -7.14 -11.84 -10.28
N PRO A 234 -7.22 -12.26 -11.58
CA PRO A 234 -6.39 -11.66 -12.62
C PRO A 234 -6.63 -10.16 -12.83
N SER A 235 -7.90 -9.71 -12.83
CA SER A 235 -8.24 -8.30 -13.05
C SER A 235 -7.76 -7.41 -11.89
N VAL A 236 -7.90 -7.90 -10.66
CA VAL A 236 -7.42 -7.18 -9.47
C VAL A 236 -5.90 -7.12 -9.45
N ILE A 237 -5.20 -8.23 -9.70
CA ILE A 237 -3.73 -8.23 -9.76
C ILE A 237 -3.22 -7.30 -10.87
N ALA A 238 -3.82 -7.31 -12.05
CA ALA A 238 -3.45 -6.39 -13.12
C ALA A 238 -3.59 -4.91 -12.70
N ALA A 239 -4.69 -4.55 -12.01
CA ALA A 239 -4.88 -3.21 -11.47
C ALA A 239 -3.85 -2.86 -10.38
N LEU A 240 -3.48 -3.82 -9.53
CA LEU A 240 -2.43 -3.62 -8.53
C LEU A 240 -1.06 -3.43 -9.16
N GLU A 241 -0.71 -4.20 -10.19
CA GLU A 241 0.57 -4.08 -10.92
C GLU A 241 0.73 -2.74 -11.64
N THR A 242 -0.35 -2.18 -12.17
CA THR A 242 -0.33 -0.89 -12.90
C THR A 242 -0.52 0.32 -11.98
N GLY A 243 -0.92 0.11 -10.72
CA GLY A 243 -1.24 1.20 -9.79
C GLY A 243 -2.57 1.87 -10.10
N ASP A 244 -3.52 1.13 -10.67
CA ASP A 244 -4.88 1.59 -10.95
C ASP A 244 -5.74 1.62 -9.69
N PHE A 245 -5.22 2.29 -8.67
CA PHE A 245 -5.85 2.46 -7.37
C PHE A 245 -5.35 3.74 -6.67
N TYR A 246 -6.02 4.11 -5.61
CA TYR A 246 -5.56 5.11 -4.66
C TYR A 246 -5.75 4.63 -3.22
N ALA A 247 -4.92 5.12 -2.30
CA ALA A 247 -5.02 4.82 -0.88
C ALA A 247 -5.89 5.86 -0.17
N SER A 248 -6.66 5.46 0.85
CA SER A 248 -7.52 6.38 1.61
C SER A 248 -7.74 5.94 3.04
N THR A 249 -7.97 6.93 3.90
CA THR A 249 -8.50 6.79 5.26
C THR A 249 -9.84 7.52 5.45
N GLY A 250 -10.40 8.10 4.36
CA GLY A 250 -11.66 8.85 4.36
C GLY A 250 -12.10 9.34 2.99
N PRO A 251 -11.38 10.29 2.37
CA PRO A 251 -11.78 10.91 1.12
C PRO A 251 -11.94 9.93 -0.04
N VAL A 252 -12.90 10.20 -0.92
CA VAL A 252 -13.13 9.44 -2.16
C VAL A 252 -12.67 10.27 -3.36
N ILE A 253 -11.88 9.67 -4.25
CA ILE A 253 -11.51 10.26 -5.54
C ILE A 253 -12.45 9.66 -6.59
N HIS A 254 -13.25 10.52 -7.23
CA HIS A 254 -14.20 10.12 -8.28
C HIS A 254 -13.55 10.06 -9.65
N SER A 255 -12.69 11.04 -9.97
CA SER A 255 -11.86 11.03 -11.18
C SER A 255 -10.61 11.88 -11.00
N LEU A 256 -9.58 11.53 -11.76
CA LEU A 256 -8.36 12.31 -11.90
C LEU A 256 -7.94 12.24 -13.36
N ASP A 257 -8.05 13.37 -14.06
CA ASP A 257 -7.89 13.47 -15.49
C ASP A 257 -6.86 14.54 -15.84
N LEU A 258 -6.12 14.34 -16.91
CA LEU A 258 -5.22 15.33 -17.49
C LEU A 258 -5.74 15.74 -18.87
N GLU A 259 -6.10 17.01 -19.02
CA GLU A 259 -6.56 17.60 -20.27
C GLU A 259 -5.53 18.64 -20.78
N GLY A 260 -4.72 18.25 -21.76
CA GLY A 260 -3.52 19.02 -22.10
C GLY A 260 -2.55 19.03 -20.93
N THR A 261 -2.32 20.20 -20.33
CA THR A 261 -1.50 20.37 -19.13
C THR A 261 -2.31 20.58 -17.85
N VAL A 262 -3.65 20.62 -17.97
CA VAL A 262 -4.54 20.88 -16.82
C VAL A 262 -4.96 19.57 -16.17
N LEU A 263 -4.53 19.40 -14.93
CA LEU A 263 -4.95 18.31 -14.06
C LEU A 263 -6.32 18.64 -13.47
N LYS A 264 -7.30 17.76 -13.64
CA LYS A 264 -8.68 17.91 -13.16
C LYS A 264 -9.00 16.80 -12.18
N LEU A 265 -9.40 17.18 -10.98
CA LEU A 265 -9.80 16.27 -9.90
C LEU A 265 -11.29 16.46 -9.60
N ARG A 266 -12.00 15.32 -9.40
CA ARG A 266 -13.30 15.29 -8.72
C ARG A 266 -13.22 14.34 -7.55
N CYS A 267 -13.74 14.75 -6.39
CA CYS A 267 -13.65 13.99 -5.16
C CYS A 267 -14.88 14.20 -4.25
N SER A 268 -14.96 13.47 -3.15
CA SER A 268 -15.83 13.83 -2.04
C SER A 268 -15.40 15.18 -1.45
N GLY A 269 -16.28 15.82 -0.66
CA GLY A 269 -15.93 17.08 -0.01
C GLY A 269 -14.65 16.98 0.82
N VAL A 270 -13.64 17.79 0.48
CA VAL A 270 -12.36 17.83 1.19
C VAL A 270 -11.99 19.27 1.57
N ARG A 271 -11.26 19.44 2.67
CA ARG A 271 -10.78 20.75 3.13
C ARG A 271 -9.67 21.29 2.23
N SER A 272 -8.77 20.41 1.78
CA SER A 272 -7.67 20.80 0.91
C SER A 272 -7.21 19.70 -0.02
N VAL A 273 -6.63 20.11 -1.14
CA VAL A 273 -5.95 19.26 -2.11
C VAL A 273 -4.52 19.77 -2.26
N LYS A 274 -3.54 18.91 -1.99
CA LYS A 274 -2.11 19.20 -2.14
C LYS A 274 -1.55 18.45 -3.34
N VAL A 275 -0.73 19.14 -4.14
CA VAL A 275 0.05 18.53 -5.21
C VAL A 275 1.53 18.64 -4.84
N PHE A 276 2.20 17.50 -4.75
CA PHE A 276 3.62 17.39 -4.46
C PHE A 276 4.40 17.02 -5.72
N THR A 277 5.63 17.49 -5.79
CA THR A 277 6.60 17.12 -6.84
C THR A 277 7.89 16.58 -6.21
N GLN A 278 8.84 16.15 -7.01
CA GLN A 278 10.18 15.79 -6.55
C GLN A 278 11.01 16.98 -6.02
N SER A 279 10.57 18.20 -6.31
CA SER A 279 11.31 19.44 -6.02
C SER A 279 10.66 20.25 -4.90
N ARG A 280 11.03 21.53 -4.80
CA ARG A 280 10.37 22.51 -3.92
C ARG A 280 9.04 23.00 -4.46
N HIS A 281 8.71 22.66 -5.71
CA HIS A 281 7.44 23.02 -6.31
C HIS A 281 6.36 22.11 -5.68
N ALA A 282 5.47 22.76 -4.96
CA ALA A 282 4.26 22.14 -4.40
C ALA A 282 3.18 23.22 -4.38
N THR A 283 1.94 22.79 -4.39
CA THR A 283 0.80 23.71 -4.25
C THR A 283 -0.29 23.09 -3.40
N GLU A 284 -1.11 23.94 -2.82
CA GLU A 284 -2.31 23.55 -2.07
C GLU A 284 -3.49 24.40 -2.53
N LEU A 285 -4.61 23.76 -2.81
CA LEU A 285 -5.89 24.43 -3.02
C LEU A 285 -6.77 24.18 -1.79
N MET A 286 -7.31 25.26 -1.22
CA MET A 286 -8.30 25.21 -0.13
C MET A 286 -9.16 26.47 -0.15
N HIS A 287 -10.38 26.37 0.36
CA HIS A 287 -11.22 27.53 0.60
C HIS A 287 -11.03 28.03 2.04
N TYR A 288 -10.74 29.31 2.21
CA TYR A 288 -10.48 29.92 3.52
C TYR A 288 -11.77 30.24 4.31
N ASP A 289 -12.93 30.14 3.68
CA ASP A 289 -14.25 30.32 4.30
C ASP A 289 -14.82 29.04 4.92
N GLY A 290 -14.06 27.92 4.81
CA GLY A 290 -14.44 26.61 5.36
C GLY A 290 -15.34 25.79 4.45
N THR A 291 -15.67 26.25 3.24
CA THR A 291 -16.38 25.43 2.25
C THR A 291 -15.48 24.31 1.74
N LEU A 292 -16.06 23.13 1.53
CA LEU A 292 -15.31 21.97 1.06
C LEU A 292 -15.14 22.02 -0.47
N LEU A 293 -14.01 21.49 -0.94
CA LEU A 293 -13.70 21.30 -2.34
C LEU A 293 -14.23 19.93 -2.78
N GLU A 294 -15.00 19.90 -3.86
CA GLU A 294 -15.42 18.68 -4.56
C GLU A 294 -14.75 18.55 -5.93
N GLU A 295 -14.17 19.65 -6.41
CA GLU A 295 -13.43 19.74 -7.67
C GLU A 295 -12.18 20.59 -7.47
N ALA A 296 -11.10 20.28 -8.20
CA ALA A 296 -9.87 21.07 -8.22
C ALA A 296 -9.21 20.97 -9.59
N GLU A 297 -8.63 22.11 -10.04
CA GLU A 297 -7.86 22.17 -11.28
C GLU A 297 -6.46 22.74 -11.01
N PHE A 298 -5.45 22.15 -11.65
CA PHE A 298 -4.06 22.60 -11.55
C PHE A 298 -3.43 22.62 -12.93
N ASP A 299 -2.92 23.78 -13.37
CA ASP A 299 -2.12 23.85 -14.60
C ASP A 299 -0.68 23.39 -14.30
N LEU A 300 -0.26 22.30 -14.90
CA LEU A 300 1.06 21.70 -14.76
C LEU A 300 2.08 22.27 -15.74
N ALA A 301 1.67 23.08 -16.75
CA ALA A 301 2.57 23.60 -17.79
C ALA A 301 3.84 24.23 -17.22
N PRO A 302 3.79 25.11 -16.18
CA PRO A 302 5.00 25.74 -15.66
C PRO A 302 6.01 24.72 -15.07
N TRP A 303 5.52 23.60 -14.51
CA TRP A 303 6.39 22.57 -13.97
C TRP A 303 6.96 21.67 -15.08
N LEU A 304 6.11 21.26 -16.03
CA LEU A 304 6.51 20.42 -17.15
C LEU A 304 7.59 21.10 -18.00
N ASP A 305 7.40 22.40 -18.31
CA ASP A 305 8.37 23.20 -19.05
C ASP A 305 9.69 23.35 -18.26
N CYS A 306 9.60 23.68 -16.97
CA CYS A 306 10.77 23.80 -16.10
C CYS A 306 11.57 22.48 -16.02
N TRP A 307 10.92 21.33 -15.90
CA TRP A 307 11.60 20.04 -15.84
C TRP A 307 12.30 19.72 -17.16
N LYS A 308 11.64 19.95 -18.28
CA LYS A 308 12.19 19.76 -19.62
C LYS A 308 13.40 20.66 -19.88
N GLU A 309 13.29 21.96 -19.57
CA GLU A 309 14.37 22.93 -19.74
C GLU A 309 15.62 22.60 -18.91
N ASN A 310 15.44 21.92 -17.79
CA ASN A 310 16.54 21.57 -16.87
C ASN A 310 16.99 20.09 -16.98
N GLY A 311 16.47 19.31 -17.93
CA GLY A 311 16.84 17.91 -18.15
C GLY A 311 16.46 17.02 -16.96
N LYS A 312 15.30 17.28 -16.33
CA LYS A 312 14.81 16.58 -15.12
C LYS A 312 13.63 15.64 -15.37
N GLU A 313 13.30 15.36 -16.61
CA GLU A 313 12.15 14.56 -17.01
C GLU A 313 12.15 13.15 -16.35
N ASN A 314 13.30 12.53 -16.25
CA ASN A 314 13.42 11.16 -15.69
C ASN A 314 13.18 11.07 -14.17
N GLU A 315 13.34 12.20 -13.47
CA GLU A 315 13.22 12.30 -12.02
C GLU A 315 11.87 12.92 -11.60
N ALA A 316 11.16 13.54 -12.56
CA ALA A 316 10.01 14.39 -12.29
C ALA A 316 8.71 13.60 -12.15
N PHE A 317 7.94 13.95 -11.14
CA PHE A 317 6.61 13.40 -10.88
C PHE A 317 5.71 14.41 -10.17
N ILE A 318 4.41 14.15 -10.22
CA ILE A 318 3.42 14.74 -9.32
C ILE A 318 2.73 13.63 -8.53
N ARG A 319 2.24 13.94 -7.34
CA ARG A 319 1.26 13.13 -6.60
C ARG A 319 0.32 14.03 -5.81
N LEU A 320 -0.89 13.55 -5.54
CA LEU A 320 -1.88 14.30 -4.79
C LEU A 320 -2.06 13.70 -3.39
N MET A 321 -2.41 14.59 -2.45
CA MET A 321 -2.94 14.25 -1.15
C MET A 321 -4.18 15.12 -0.88
N LEU A 322 -5.30 14.49 -0.63
CA LEU A 322 -6.56 15.11 -0.27
C LEU A 322 -6.74 15.01 1.25
N ILE A 323 -7.24 16.06 1.88
CA ILE A 323 -7.47 16.08 3.33
C ILE A 323 -8.92 16.50 3.58
N ASP A 324 -9.71 15.63 4.24
CA ASP A 324 -11.09 15.95 4.61
C ASP A 324 -11.18 16.87 5.85
N GLU A 325 -12.40 17.20 6.27
CA GLU A 325 -12.66 18.05 7.43
C GLU A 325 -12.25 17.40 8.77
N HIS A 326 -12.12 16.08 8.81
CA HIS A 326 -11.74 15.30 9.98
C HIS A 326 -10.23 15.01 10.04
N GLY A 327 -9.47 15.41 9.01
CA GLY A 327 -8.03 15.15 8.90
C GLY A 327 -7.68 13.80 8.28
N ASN A 328 -8.67 13.04 7.77
CA ASN A 328 -8.39 11.84 7.01
C ASN A 328 -7.82 12.20 5.64
N ASN A 329 -7.05 11.27 5.07
CA ASN A 329 -6.31 11.53 3.85
C ASN A 329 -6.65 10.54 2.74
N ALA A 330 -6.58 11.01 1.48
CA ALA A 330 -6.42 10.12 0.34
C ALA A 330 -5.12 10.45 -0.38
N TYR A 331 -4.47 9.43 -0.91
CA TYR A 331 -3.16 9.52 -1.54
C TYR A 331 -3.21 8.88 -2.92
N THR A 332 -2.81 9.64 -3.96
CA THR A 332 -2.55 9.05 -5.26
C THR A 332 -1.13 8.48 -5.32
N ARG A 333 -0.90 7.59 -6.27
CA ARG A 333 0.45 7.25 -6.68
C ARG A 333 1.18 8.48 -7.26
N ALA A 334 2.47 8.36 -7.44
CA ALA A 334 3.22 9.31 -8.27
C ALA A 334 2.89 9.06 -9.75
N TYR A 335 2.61 10.15 -10.48
CA TYR A 335 2.49 10.20 -11.94
C TYR A 335 3.76 10.84 -12.47
N TRP A 336 4.54 10.07 -13.22
CA TRP A 336 5.84 10.50 -13.70
C TRP A 336 5.71 11.34 -14.97
N TYR A 337 6.75 12.10 -15.28
CA TYR A 337 6.76 13.01 -16.43
C TYR A 337 6.34 12.33 -17.73
N ASP A 338 6.84 11.11 -17.99
CA ASP A 338 6.51 10.31 -19.16
C ASP A 338 5.02 9.92 -19.24
N GLU A 339 4.31 9.94 -18.12
CA GLU A 339 2.86 9.74 -18.05
C GLU A 339 2.06 11.04 -18.22
N LEU A 340 2.68 12.21 -18.02
CA LEU A 340 2.03 13.52 -18.02
C LEU A 340 2.12 14.26 -19.37
N VAL A 341 2.97 13.81 -20.28
CA VAL A 341 3.19 14.43 -21.59
C VAL A 341 2.66 13.60 -22.77
#